data_7e3d3f4552426fa5654112e48e51a5e7
#
_entry.id   7e3d3f4552426fa5654112e48e51a5e7
#
_cell.length_a   1.000
_cell.length_b   1.000
_cell.length_c   1.000
_cell.angle_alpha   90.00
_cell.angle_beta   90.00
_cell.angle_gamma   90.00
#
_symmetry.space_group_name_H-M   'P 1'
#
loop_
_entity.id
_entity.type
_entity.pdbx_description
1 polymer ?
#
loop_
_entity_poly.entity_id
_entity_poly.type
_entity_poly.pdbx_seq_one_letter_code
_entity_poly.pdbx_strand_id
1 'polypeptide(L)'
;AVVERAFEPADLDSISFVVAAAPPEVNRAVAEAAEARGLFVNAVDDAVSASALLGGVVRRGGATVAVSTGGRAPALAGLLREALEAVLPEDLDTWVALGERVRAQWKERGIPIVDRRPLLLRALQDLYEAKEAS
;
A
#
# COMPACT_ATOMS: atom_id res chain seq x y z
N ALA A 1 2.58 -13.74 -20.70
CA ALA A 1 1.77 -14.19 -21.84
C ALA A 1 0.29 -14.13 -21.43
N VAL A 2 -0.61 -13.80 -22.37
CA VAL A 2 -2.06 -13.90 -22.20
C VAL A 2 -2.50 -15.25 -22.77
N VAL A 3 -3.37 -15.96 -22.05
CA VAL A 3 -3.93 -17.24 -22.47
C VAL A 3 -5.46 -17.11 -22.45
N GLU A 4 -6.09 -17.25 -23.62
CA GLU A 4 -7.55 -17.12 -23.78
C GLU A 4 -8.22 -18.49 -23.63
N ARG A 5 -8.53 -18.89 -22.41
CA ARG A 5 -9.29 -20.11 -22.10
C ARG A 5 -9.91 -20.01 -20.70
N ALA A 6 -10.75 -20.97 -20.36
CA ALA A 6 -11.25 -21.10 -19.00
C ALA A 6 -10.11 -21.34 -18.00
N PHE A 7 -10.33 -20.88 -16.76
CA PHE A 7 -9.43 -21.13 -15.65
C PHE A 7 -9.30 -22.65 -15.36
N GLU A 8 -8.08 -23.07 -15.11
CA GLU A 8 -7.76 -24.40 -14.61
C GLU A 8 -6.90 -24.30 -13.33
N PRO A 9 -7.09 -25.18 -12.32
CA PRO A 9 -6.28 -25.15 -11.09
C PRO A 9 -4.76 -25.17 -11.31
N ALA A 10 -4.29 -25.76 -12.41
CA ALA A 10 -2.88 -25.78 -12.78
C ALA A 10 -2.32 -24.37 -13.14
N ASP A 11 -3.18 -23.39 -13.44
CA ASP A 11 -2.78 -22.01 -13.66
C ASP A 11 -2.17 -21.36 -12.44
N LEU A 12 -2.44 -21.93 -11.27
CA LEU A 12 -1.90 -21.47 -9.99
C LEU A 12 -0.55 -22.09 -9.64
N ASP A 13 -0.01 -22.96 -10.47
CA ASP A 13 1.27 -23.59 -10.21
C ASP A 13 2.41 -22.57 -10.35
N SER A 14 3.31 -22.55 -9.36
CA SER A 14 4.48 -21.66 -9.29
C SER A 14 4.17 -20.15 -9.13
N ILE A 15 2.95 -19.79 -8.72
CA ILE A 15 2.60 -18.41 -8.36
C ILE A 15 2.52 -18.25 -6.83
N SER A 16 2.55 -16.99 -6.37
CA SER A 16 2.44 -16.67 -4.94
C SER A 16 1.20 -15.84 -4.60
N PHE A 17 0.57 -15.23 -5.61
CA PHE A 17 -0.58 -14.36 -5.45
C PHE A 17 -1.42 -14.38 -6.72
N VAL A 18 -2.75 -14.41 -6.58
CA VAL A 18 -3.67 -14.38 -7.70
C VAL A 18 -4.68 -13.24 -7.58
N VAL A 19 -5.00 -12.63 -8.71
CA VAL A 19 -6.11 -11.68 -8.83
C VAL A 19 -7.17 -12.34 -9.70
N ALA A 20 -8.35 -12.58 -9.12
CA ALA A 20 -9.51 -13.10 -9.82
C ALA A 20 -10.48 -11.95 -10.13
N ALA A 21 -10.66 -11.66 -11.41
CA ALA A 21 -11.55 -10.60 -11.92
C ALA A 21 -12.50 -11.20 -12.97
N ALA A 22 -13.36 -12.10 -12.53
CA ALA A 22 -14.23 -12.92 -13.35
C ALA A 22 -15.65 -12.98 -12.72
N PRO A 23 -16.64 -13.65 -13.33
CA PRO A 23 -17.93 -13.91 -12.68
C PRO A 23 -17.77 -14.61 -11.32
N PRO A 24 -18.73 -14.45 -10.38
CA PRO A 24 -18.60 -14.94 -9.01
C PRO A 24 -18.30 -16.43 -8.88
N GLU A 25 -18.85 -17.25 -9.77
CA GLU A 25 -18.61 -18.69 -9.79
C GLU A 25 -17.16 -19.04 -10.14
N VAL A 26 -16.54 -18.26 -11.04
CA VAL A 26 -15.12 -18.44 -11.41
C VAL A 26 -14.22 -17.91 -10.29
N ASN A 27 -14.54 -16.74 -9.71
CA ASN A 27 -13.81 -16.20 -8.57
C ASN A 27 -13.77 -17.19 -7.41
N ARG A 28 -14.90 -17.85 -7.12
CA ARG A 28 -14.97 -18.88 -6.09
C ARG A 28 -14.10 -20.09 -6.41
N ALA A 29 -14.16 -20.60 -7.64
CA ALA A 29 -13.32 -21.73 -8.05
C ALA A 29 -11.82 -21.40 -7.96
N VAL A 30 -11.42 -20.16 -8.34
CA VAL A 30 -10.04 -19.67 -8.18
C VAL A 30 -9.67 -19.59 -6.69
N ALA A 31 -10.56 -19.06 -5.83
CA ALA A 31 -10.31 -18.93 -4.39
C ALA A 31 -10.12 -20.31 -3.72
N GLU A 32 -10.98 -21.28 -4.00
CA GLU A 32 -10.88 -22.65 -3.49
C GLU A 32 -9.57 -23.33 -3.94
N ALA A 33 -9.20 -23.17 -5.21
CA ALA A 33 -7.96 -23.72 -5.74
C ALA A 33 -6.69 -23.02 -5.16
N ALA A 34 -6.78 -21.72 -4.85
CA ALA A 34 -5.72 -20.94 -4.22
C ALA A 34 -5.57 -21.36 -2.73
N GLU A 35 -6.68 -21.49 -2.00
CA GLU A 35 -6.68 -21.92 -0.60
C GLU A 35 -6.03 -23.31 -0.45
N ALA A 36 -6.40 -24.25 -1.31
CA ALA A 36 -5.80 -25.59 -1.32
C ALA A 36 -4.27 -25.59 -1.52
N ARG A 37 -3.71 -24.51 -2.05
CA ARG A 37 -2.27 -24.30 -2.28
C ARG A 37 -1.62 -23.34 -1.28
N GLY A 38 -2.37 -22.77 -0.34
CA GLY A 38 -1.88 -21.77 0.59
C GLY A 38 -1.54 -20.44 -0.08
N LEU A 39 -2.16 -20.09 -1.20
CA LEU A 39 -1.95 -18.85 -1.94
C LEU A 39 -2.92 -17.77 -1.49
N PHE A 40 -2.48 -16.52 -1.57
CA PHE A 40 -3.37 -15.37 -1.41
C PHE A 40 -4.13 -15.07 -2.69
N VAL A 41 -5.43 -14.76 -2.56
CA VAL A 41 -6.30 -14.36 -3.66
C VAL A 41 -6.96 -13.02 -3.37
N ASN A 42 -6.90 -12.11 -4.33
CA ASN A 42 -7.76 -10.94 -4.40
C ASN A 42 -8.88 -11.22 -5.41
N ALA A 43 -10.09 -11.43 -4.94
CA ALA A 43 -11.27 -11.54 -5.78
C ALA A 43 -11.90 -10.15 -5.93
N VAL A 44 -11.91 -9.62 -7.15
CA VAL A 44 -12.40 -8.26 -7.44
C VAL A 44 -13.93 -8.24 -7.24
N ASP A 45 -14.41 -7.25 -6.49
CA ASP A 45 -15.82 -7.07 -6.10
C ASP A 45 -16.44 -8.27 -5.34
N ASP A 46 -15.62 -9.20 -4.86
CA ASP A 46 -16.04 -10.37 -4.10
C ASP A 46 -15.17 -10.56 -2.84
N ALA A 47 -15.49 -9.79 -1.79
CA ALA A 47 -14.75 -9.83 -0.52
C ALA A 47 -14.88 -11.17 0.22
N VAL A 48 -15.88 -12.00 -0.11
CA VAL A 48 -16.09 -13.30 0.52
C VAL A 48 -15.09 -14.32 0.00
N SER A 49 -14.82 -14.29 -1.31
CA SER A 49 -13.84 -15.16 -1.96
C SER A 49 -12.39 -14.62 -1.89
N ALA A 50 -12.18 -13.43 -1.32
CA ALA A 50 -10.86 -12.82 -1.21
C ALA A 50 -10.18 -13.18 0.13
N SER A 51 -8.95 -13.67 0.09
CA SER A 51 -8.05 -13.80 1.26
C SER A 51 -7.08 -12.62 1.39
N ALA A 52 -6.97 -11.77 0.35
CA ALA A 52 -6.20 -10.54 0.35
C ALA A 52 -7.01 -9.42 -0.30
N LEU A 53 -7.01 -8.23 0.31
CA LEU A 53 -7.73 -7.08 -0.20
C LEU A 53 -6.74 -6.02 -0.70
N LEU A 54 -6.90 -5.59 -1.95
CA LEU A 54 -6.15 -4.48 -2.51
C LEU A 54 -6.85 -3.17 -2.17
N GLY A 55 -6.17 -2.29 -1.44
CA GLY A 55 -6.65 -0.95 -1.12
C GLY A 55 -6.33 0.07 -2.22
N GLY A 56 -6.95 1.25 -2.12
CA GLY A 56 -6.51 2.43 -2.85
C GLY A 56 -5.09 2.83 -2.40
N VAL A 57 -4.23 3.18 -3.34
CA VAL A 57 -2.83 3.53 -3.03
C VAL A 57 -2.48 4.89 -3.62
N VAL A 58 -1.89 5.76 -2.78
CA VAL A 58 -1.23 7.00 -3.19
C VAL A 58 0.28 6.79 -3.09
N ARG A 59 1.00 7.16 -4.15
CA ARG A 59 2.47 7.14 -4.16
C ARG A 59 2.98 8.53 -4.51
N ARG A 60 3.78 9.11 -3.63
CA ARG A 60 4.37 10.43 -3.84
C ARG A 60 5.71 10.53 -3.11
N GLY A 61 6.74 11.04 -3.78
CA GLY A 61 8.03 11.33 -3.18
C GLY A 61 8.67 10.16 -2.42
N GLY A 62 8.55 8.91 -2.92
CA GLY A 62 9.07 7.73 -2.24
C GLY A 62 8.20 7.21 -1.07
N ALA A 63 7.17 7.95 -0.66
CA ALA A 63 6.18 7.48 0.30
C ALA A 63 5.02 6.73 -0.37
N THR A 64 4.46 5.76 0.32
CA THR A 64 3.26 5.03 -0.09
C THR A 64 2.25 5.04 1.04
N VAL A 65 1.03 5.50 0.75
CA VAL A 65 -0.12 5.47 1.66
C VAL A 65 -1.17 4.54 1.07
N ALA A 66 -1.60 3.55 1.83
CA ALA A 66 -2.65 2.62 1.43
C ALA A 66 -3.92 2.86 2.26
N VAL A 67 -5.06 2.84 1.60
CA VAL A 67 -6.39 2.99 2.22
C VAL A 67 -7.22 1.76 1.92
N SER A 68 -7.74 1.13 2.94
CA SER A 68 -8.64 -0.02 2.80
C SER A 68 -9.82 0.12 3.76
N THR A 69 -11.00 -0.26 3.30
CA THR A 69 -12.21 -0.39 4.12
C THR A 69 -12.52 -1.86 4.44
N GLY A 70 -11.56 -2.76 4.23
CA GLY A 70 -11.76 -4.20 4.40
C GLY A 70 -12.81 -4.77 3.42
N GLY A 71 -12.87 -4.25 2.20
CA GLY A 71 -13.85 -4.65 1.19
C GLY A 71 -15.28 -4.14 1.43
N ARG A 72 -15.56 -3.47 2.57
CA ARG A 72 -16.92 -3.07 2.96
C ARG A 72 -17.45 -1.85 2.22
N ALA A 73 -16.58 -0.95 1.77
CA ALA A 73 -16.97 0.29 1.11
C ALA A 73 -15.88 0.73 0.10
N PRO A 74 -15.78 0.08 -1.07
CA PRO A 74 -14.74 0.40 -2.06
C PRO A 74 -14.77 1.84 -2.55
N ALA A 75 -15.98 2.39 -2.79
CA ALA A 75 -16.15 3.79 -3.19
C ALA A 75 -15.63 4.77 -2.13
N LEU A 76 -15.84 4.49 -0.83
CA LEU A 76 -15.30 5.30 0.25
C LEU A 76 -13.76 5.22 0.30
N ALA A 77 -13.19 4.04 0.08
CA ALA A 77 -11.73 3.90 -0.02
C ALA A 77 -11.15 4.74 -1.17
N GLY A 78 -11.86 4.82 -2.31
CA GLY A 78 -11.52 5.69 -3.43
C GLY A 78 -11.53 7.17 -3.06
N LEU A 79 -12.61 7.65 -2.44
CA LEU A 79 -12.72 9.05 -1.97
C LEU A 79 -11.63 9.41 -0.94
N LEU A 80 -11.35 8.52 0.01
CA LEU A 80 -10.29 8.72 1.00
C LEU A 80 -8.90 8.77 0.34
N ARG A 81 -8.65 7.92 -0.67
CA ARG A 81 -7.43 7.96 -1.46
C ARG A 81 -7.25 9.32 -2.15
N GLU A 82 -8.31 9.84 -2.80
CA GLU A 82 -8.29 11.15 -3.46
C GLU A 82 -8.05 12.29 -2.47
N ALA A 83 -8.73 12.27 -1.32
CA ALA A 83 -8.53 13.25 -0.26
C ALA A 83 -7.08 13.24 0.27
N LEU A 84 -6.50 12.05 0.49
CA LEU A 84 -5.10 11.93 0.91
C LEU A 84 -4.14 12.43 -0.16
N GLU A 85 -4.41 12.15 -1.43
CA GLU A 85 -3.60 12.63 -2.55
C GLU A 85 -3.59 14.17 -2.62
N ALA A 86 -4.73 14.82 -2.30
CA ALA A 86 -4.86 16.27 -2.29
C ALA A 86 -4.15 16.94 -1.09
N VAL A 87 -4.08 16.28 0.08
CA VAL A 87 -3.46 16.87 1.29
C VAL A 87 -1.99 16.52 1.48
N LEU A 88 -1.49 15.50 0.79
CA LEU A 88 -0.07 15.16 0.86
C LEU A 88 0.78 16.26 0.19
N PRO A 89 1.84 16.76 0.84
CA PRO A 89 2.71 17.77 0.27
C PRO A 89 3.31 17.33 -1.08
N GLU A 90 3.46 18.28 -2.00
CA GLU A 90 4.10 18.00 -3.30
C GLU A 90 5.56 17.63 -3.14
N ASP A 91 6.24 18.22 -2.14
CA ASP A 91 7.65 18.01 -1.81
C ASP A 91 7.90 16.89 -0.78
N LEU A 92 7.05 15.87 -0.76
CA LEU A 92 7.15 14.75 0.17
C LEU A 92 8.47 13.95 0.00
N ASP A 93 9.08 13.99 -1.17
CA ASP A 93 10.42 13.46 -1.43
C ASP A 93 11.49 14.12 -0.56
N THR A 94 11.39 15.44 -0.35
CA THR A 94 12.26 16.19 0.57
C THR A 94 12.11 15.70 2.01
N TRP A 95 10.87 15.38 2.44
CA TRP A 95 10.63 14.83 3.77
C TRP A 95 11.24 13.43 3.93
N VAL A 96 11.09 12.59 2.92
CA VAL A 96 11.66 11.24 2.92
C VAL A 96 13.19 11.32 2.98
N ALA A 97 13.82 12.15 2.16
CA ALA A 97 15.26 12.36 2.15
C ALA A 97 15.77 12.90 3.50
N LEU A 98 15.05 13.86 4.13
CA LEU A 98 15.36 14.33 5.48
C LEU A 98 15.27 13.18 6.49
N GLY A 99 14.19 12.40 6.44
CA GLY A 99 13.98 11.27 7.35
C GLY A 99 15.10 10.22 7.25
N GLU A 100 15.56 9.89 6.06
CA GLU A 100 16.68 8.98 5.83
C GLU A 100 17.98 9.52 6.43
N ARG A 101 18.29 10.79 6.17
CA ARG A 101 19.50 11.46 6.68
C ARG A 101 19.52 11.47 8.22
N VAL A 102 18.45 11.93 8.87
CA VAL A 102 18.41 12.01 10.34
C VAL A 102 18.39 10.62 10.98
N ARG A 103 17.75 9.62 10.33
CA ARG A 103 17.75 8.24 10.81
C ARG A 103 19.17 7.66 10.90
N ALA A 104 20.02 7.92 9.89
CA ALA A 104 21.42 7.49 9.90
C ALA A 104 22.17 8.09 11.11
N GLN A 105 22.07 9.40 11.31
CA GLN A 105 22.68 10.12 12.43
C GLN A 105 22.19 9.60 13.79
N TRP A 106 20.88 9.33 13.93
CA TRP A 106 20.32 8.83 15.20
C TRP A 106 20.77 7.40 15.51
N LYS A 107 21.00 6.59 14.49
CA LYS A 107 21.55 5.25 14.68
C LYS A 107 22.99 5.31 15.19
N GLU A 108 23.80 6.16 14.62
CA GLU A 108 25.19 6.38 15.05
C GLU A 108 25.30 6.92 16.50
N ARG A 109 24.38 7.83 16.86
CA ARG A 109 24.33 8.45 18.20
C ARG A 109 23.57 7.63 19.25
N GLY A 110 23.02 6.48 18.89
CA GLY A 110 22.26 5.63 19.82
C GLY A 110 20.96 6.24 20.30
N ILE A 111 20.33 7.18 19.53
CA ILE A 111 19.08 7.84 19.95
C ILE A 111 17.95 6.80 20.03
N PRO A 112 17.27 6.68 21.18
CA PRO A 112 16.16 5.76 21.38
C PRO A 112 15.01 6.01 20.39
N ILE A 113 14.27 4.96 20.04
CA ILE A 113 13.16 5.06 19.06
C ILE A 113 12.08 6.03 19.54
N VAL A 114 11.79 6.05 20.85
CA VAL A 114 10.77 6.92 21.46
C VAL A 114 11.05 8.41 21.27
N ASP A 115 12.33 8.79 21.18
CA ASP A 115 12.76 10.18 21.05
C ASP A 115 12.83 10.65 19.58
N ARG A 116 12.78 9.73 18.62
CA ARG A 116 12.98 10.05 17.19
C ARG A 116 11.83 10.83 16.57
N ARG A 117 10.58 10.56 17.01
CA ARG A 117 9.41 11.27 16.46
C ARG A 117 9.42 12.76 16.74
N PRO A 118 9.61 13.25 17.97
CA PRO A 118 9.69 14.70 18.26
C PRO A 118 10.90 15.35 17.57
N LEU A 119 12.02 14.65 17.43
CA LEU A 119 13.19 15.16 16.72
C LEU A 119 12.92 15.29 15.21
N LEU A 120 12.20 14.34 14.60
CA LEU A 120 11.81 14.42 13.19
C LEU A 120 10.88 15.61 12.95
N LEU A 121 9.88 15.80 13.82
CA LEU A 121 8.95 16.94 13.70
C LEU A 121 9.68 18.28 13.74
N ARG A 122 10.66 18.45 14.64
CA ARG A 122 11.50 19.66 14.68
C ARG A 122 12.29 19.82 13.37
N ALA A 123 12.96 18.77 12.92
CA ALA A 123 13.74 18.83 11.69
C ALA A 123 12.90 19.17 10.45
N LEU A 124 11.63 18.74 10.41
CA LEU A 124 10.68 19.13 9.36
C LEU A 124 10.24 20.59 9.49
N GLN A 125 10.00 21.09 10.72
CA GLN A 125 9.70 22.50 10.97
C GLN A 125 10.86 23.40 10.52
N ASP A 126 12.09 23.08 10.93
CA ASP A 126 13.30 23.80 10.53
C ASP A 126 13.47 23.88 8.99
N LEU A 127 13.07 22.80 8.28
CA LEU A 127 13.08 22.74 6.82
C LEU A 127 12.15 23.79 6.20
N TYR A 128 10.95 23.98 6.75
CA TYR A 128 9.98 24.95 6.26
C TYR A 128 10.36 26.38 6.60
N GLU A 129 10.83 26.62 7.84
CA GLU A 129 11.31 27.93 8.27
C GLU A 129 12.47 28.43 7.37
N ALA A 130 13.39 27.54 7.00
CA ALA A 130 14.46 27.85 6.08
C ALA A 130 13.98 28.18 4.66
N LYS A 131 12.89 27.59 4.20
CA LYS A 131 12.28 27.89 2.89
C LYS A 131 11.58 29.24 2.87
N GLU A 132 10.91 29.62 3.97
CA GLU A 132 10.21 30.91 4.08
C GLU A 132 11.20 32.11 4.20
N ALA A 133 12.40 31.85 4.69
CA ALA A 133 13.47 32.86 4.85
C ALA A 133 14.30 33.10 3.59
N SER A 134 14.08 32.35 2.51
CA SER A 134 14.85 32.38 1.26
C SER A 134 14.08 33.01 0.13
#